data_fa28ad50ae91cf2ee81c5d5a9f015956
#
_entry.id   fa28ad50ae91cf2ee81c5d5a9f015956
#
_cell.length_a   1.000
_cell.length_b   1.000
_cell.length_c   1.000
_cell.angle_alpha   90.00
_cell.angle_beta   90.00
_cell.angle_gamma   90.00
#
_symmetry.space_group_name_H-M   'P 1'
#
loop_
_entity.id
_entity.type
_entity.pdbx_description
1 polymer ?
#
loop_
_entity_poly.entity_id
_entity_poly.type
_entity_poly.pdbx_seq_one_letter_code
_entity_poly.pdbx_strand_id
1 'polypeptide(L)'
;MSESKDFFKGSMVAIATPMNKDETIDFISLERLIEFHIANKTDVIVSVGTTGESATLDFDEHKNVIKNTLEIVNKRIPVIAGTGANSTSEAIELTKSAKELKADAVLLVTPYYNKPTQTGLYEHYIKIADSVDIPQILYNVPGRTSVDMLPDTVYKLSKHTNIIGIKEASGDVERSQELLEKCSENISIFTGDDKTSMRDLLLGFKGNISVTANIAPSQMHVMCKNAIEGKKDIADKINQKLDILHDALFLESNPIPVKWALNNLGLISDGILSLIHISEPTRRQQIS
;
A
#
# COMPACT_ATOMS: atom_id res chain seq x y z
N MET A 1 6.98 -18.74 -14.95
CA MET A 1 5.75 -17.96 -14.71
C MET A 1 5.08 -18.20 -13.34
N SER A 2 5.39 -19.28 -12.59
CA SER A 2 4.84 -19.49 -11.22
C SER A 2 5.58 -18.75 -10.10
N GLU A 3 6.85 -18.43 -10.27
CA GLU A 3 7.69 -17.83 -9.21
C GLU A 3 7.35 -16.36 -8.90
N SER A 4 6.80 -15.59 -9.84
CA SER A 4 6.48 -14.18 -9.61
C SER A 4 5.24 -13.94 -8.74
N LYS A 5 4.30 -14.90 -8.69
CA LYS A 5 3.04 -14.75 -7.93
C LYS A 5 3.24 -14.87 -6.42
N ASP A 6 4.19 -15.67 -5.97
CA ASP A 6 4.47 -15.90 -4.55
C ASP A 6 5.59 -15.00 -3.99
N PHE A 7 6.15 -14.12 -4.83
CA PHE A 7 7.24 -13.22 -4.45
C PHE A 7 6.79 -12.13 -3.48
N PHE A 8 5.58 -11.60 -3.67
CA PHE A 8 4.99 -10.60 -2.76
C PHE A 8 4.00 -11.28 -1.83
N LYS A 9 4.30 -11.30 -0.52
CA LYS A 9 3.43 -11.89 0.50
C LYS A 9 3.73 -11.34 1.89
N GLY A 10 2.84 -11.60 2.85
CA GLY A 10 3.06 -11.25 4.25
C GLY A 10 2.65 -9.83 4.60
N SER A 11 3.40 -9.22 5.50
CA SER A 11 3.18 -7.84 5.96
C SER A 11 3.95 -6.87 5.08
N MET A 12 3.22 -6.14 4.25
CA MET A 12 3.75 -5.11 3.35
C MET A 12 3.39 -3.73 3.90
N VAL A 13 4.38 -2.88 4.17
CA VAL A 13 4.09 -1.54 4.69
C VAL A 13 3.81 -0.55 3.57
N ALA A 14 2.65 0.13 3.62
CA ALA A 14 2.46 1.38 2.90
C ALA A 14 3.22 2.47 3.67
N ILE A 15 4.53 2.63 3.37
CA ILE A 15 5.42 3.46 4.16
C ILE A 15 5.04 4.94 4.06
N ALA A 16 5.06 5.65 5.19
CA ALA A 16 4.89 7.10 5.20
C ALA A 16 6.13 7.78 4.59
N THR A 17 5.93 8.89 3.89
CA THR A 17 7.02 9.75 3.42
C THR A 17 7.32 10.80 4.50
N PRO A 18 8.47 10.74 5.19
CA PRO A 18 8.85 11.75 6.16
C PRO A 18 9.09 13.11 5.51
N MET A 19 8.68 14.16 6.19
CA MET A 19 8.82 15.55 5.72
C MET A 19 9.29 16.44 6.85
N ASN A 20 10.03 17.47 6.51
CA ASN A 20 10.40 18.56 7.39
C ASN A 20 9.20 19.50 7.61
N LYS A 21 9.32 20.44 8.57
CA LYS A 21 8.28 21.45 8.83
C LYS A 21 8.03 22.42 7.68
N ASP A 22 9.00 22.59 6.79
CA ASP A 22 8.91 23.39 5.58
C ASP A 22 8.37 22.60 4.38
N GLU A 23 7.80 21.41 4.63
CA GLU A 23 7.21 20.50 3.68
C GLU A 23 8.21 19.81 2.73
N THR A 24 9.50 20.06 2.83
CA THR A 24 10.52 19.33 2.08
C THR A 24 10.66 17.89 2.57
N ILE A 25 11.08 16.98 1.70
CA ILE A 25 11.23 15.56 2.04
C ILE A 25 12.42 15.36 2.99
N ASP A 26 12.20 14.68 4.10
CA ASP A 26 13.23 14.30 5.08
C ASP A 26 13.80 12.91 4.75
N PHE A 27 14.82 12.87 3.89
CA PHE A 27 15.47 11.63 3.49
C PHE A 27 16.25 10.96 4.62
N ILE A 28 16.69 11.72 5.65
CA ILE A 28 17.36 11.13 6.82
C ILE A 28 16.38 10.33 7.66
N SER A 29 15.20 10.87 7.88
CA SER A 29 14.14 10.12 8.56
C SER A 29 13.58 8.99 7.70
N LEU A 30 13.56 9.12 6.36
CA LEU A 30 13.19 8.04 5.47
C LEU A 30 14.15 6.84 5.61
N GLU A 31 15.45 7.08 5.63
CA GLU A 31 16.45 6.04 5.88
C GLU A 31 16.23 5.36 7.23
N ARG A 32 16.07 6.14 8.29
CA ARG A 32 15.77 5.62 9.64
C ARG A 32 14.51 4.75 9.66
N LEU A 33 13.46 5.19 8.99
CA LEU A 33 12.19 4.47 8.95
C LEU A 33 12.32 3.16 8.15
N ILE A 34 13.04 3.16 7.03
CA ILE A 34 13.30 1.94 6.24
C ILE A 34 14.13 0.94 7.05
N GLU A 35 15.19 1.39 7.73
CA GLU A 35 16.00 0.51 8.59
C GLU A 35 15.18 -0.06 9.76
N PHE A 36 14.30 0.74 10.36
CA PHE A 36 13.34 0.28 11.36
C PHE A 36 12.46 -0.85 10.82
N HIS A 37 11.94 -0.73 9.60
CA HIS A 37 11.12 -1.76 8.97
C HIS A 37 11.89 -3.04 8.69
N ILE A 38 13.09 -2.94 8.14
CA ILE A 38 13.94 -4.10 7.83
C ILE A 38 14.34 -4.84 9.12
N ALA A 39 14.74 -4.11 10.15
CA ALA A 39 15.09 -4.69 11.46
C ALA A 39 13.89 -5.40 12.12
N ASN A 40 12.66 -4.95 11.84
CA ASN A 40 11.42 -5.50 12.38
C ASN A 40 10.70 -6.48 11.44
N LYS A 41 11.40 -7.01 10.42
CA LYS A 41 10.94 -8.08 9.54
C LYS A 41 9.73 -7.73 8.68
N THR A 42 9.59 -6.47 8.27
CA THR A 42 8.66 -6.12 7.20
C THR A 42 9.01 -6.90 5.94
N ASP A 43 8.01 -7.53 5.32
CA ASP A 43 8.25 -8.41 4.17
C ASP A 43 8.44 -7.63 2.86
N VAL A 44 7.73 -6.51 2.69
CA VAL A 44 7.77 -5.67 1.49
C VAL A 44 7.57 -4.19 1.86
N ILE A 45 8.27 -3.27 1.20
CA ILE A 45 8.00 -1.83 1.31
C ILE A 45 7.21 -1.37 0.09
N VAL A 46 6.09 -0.68 0.33
CA VAL A 46 5.32 0.03 -0.70
C VAL A 46 5.60 1.52 -0.56
N SER A 47 6.44 2.05 -1.44
CA SER A 47 6.87 3.45 -1.46
C SER A 47 5.89 4.31 -2.25
N VAL A 48 5.61 5.52 -1.78
CA VAL A 48 4.76 6.51 -2.46
C VAL A 48 3.37 5.97 -2.82
N GLY A 49 2.76 5.21 -1.88
CA GLY A 49 1.32 4.92 -1.92
C GLY A 49 0.52 6.08 -1.32
N THR A 50 -0.76 5.85 -0.99
CA THR A 50 -1.62 6.86 -0.34
C THR A 50 -1.02 7.36 0.97
N THR A 51 -0.50 6.47 1.80
CA THR A 51 0.16 6.81 3.06
C THR A 51 1.46 7.59 2.85
N GLY A 52 2.12 7.37 1.73
CA GLY A 52 3.30 8.12 1.29
C GLY A 52 2.99 9.43 0.59
N GLU A 53 1.72 9.89 0.62
CA GLU A 53 1.27 11.18 0.10
C GLU A 53 1.47 11.37 -1.42
N SER A 54 1.33 10.28 -2.20
CA SER A 54 1.57 10.27 -3.65
C SER A 54 0.80 11.35 -4.43
N ALA A 55 -0.39 11.72 -3.98
CA ALA A 55 -1.26 12.66 -4.70
C ALA A 55 -0.81 14.14 -4.59
N THR A 56 0.13 14.45 -3.70
CA THR A 56 0.56 15.83 -3.40
C THR A 56 2.06 16.05 -3.58
N LEU A 57 2.83 14.98 -3.79
CA LEU A 57 4.22 15.08 -4.24
C LEU A 57 4.25 15.57 -5.69
N ASP A 58 5.16 16.48 -6.02
CA ASP A 58 5.44 16.78 -7.42
C ASP A 58 6.15 15.59 -8.10
N PHE A 59 6.28 15.68 -9.44
CA PHE A 59 6.80 14.55 -10.22
C PHE A 59 8.26 14.19 -9.88
N ASP A 60 9.09 15.17 -9.60
CA ASP A 60 10.49 14.95 -9.25
C ASP A 60 10.64 14.46 -7.80
N GLU A 61 9.86 14.99 -6.87
CA GLU A 61 9.79 14.49 -5.49
C GLU A 61 9.35 13.03 -5.46
N HIS A 62 8.29 12.70 -6.20
CA HIS A 62 7.75 11.34 -6.32
C HIS A 62 8.85 10.35 -6.76
N LYS A 63 9.55 10.67 -7.84
CA LYS A 63 10.67 9.86 -8.34
C LYS A 63 11.81 9.77 -7.34
N ASN A 64 12.17 10.89 -6.70
CA ASN A 64 13.27 10.95 -5.74
C ASN A 64 12.98 10.11 -4.49
N VAL A 65 11.74 10.08 -4.00
CA VAL A 65 11.37 9.20 -2.86
C VAL A 65 11.51 7.73 -3.25
N ILE A 66 11.01 7.33 -4.42
CA ILE A 66 11.15 5.95 -4.92
C ILE A 66 12.63 5.58 -5.06
N LYS A 67 13.42 6.45 -5.70
CA LYS A 67 14.86 6.25 -5.90
C LYS A 67 15.59 6.03 -4.58
N ASN A 68 15.42 6.95 -3.62
CA ASN A 68 16.06 6.85 -2.31
C ASN A 68 15.60 5.61 -1.55
N THR A 69 14.29 5.27 -1.61
CA THR A 69 13.79 4.02 -1.01
C THR A 69 14.51 2.80 -1.57
N LEU A 70 14.65 2.70 -2.89
CA LEU A 70 15.35 1.58 -3.54
C LEU A 70 16.84 1.52 -3.18
N GLU A 71 17.52 2.66 -3.16
CA GLU A 71 18.94 2.77 -2.78
C GLU A 71 19.16 2.34 -1.33
N ILE A 72 18.34 2.82 -0.40
CA ILE A 72 18.42 2.49 1.04
C ILE A 72 18.10 1.01 1.26
N VAL A 73 17.01 0.51 0.69
CA VAL A 73 16.61 -0.91 0.82
C VAL A 73 17.69 -1.83 0.26
N ASN A 74 18.36 -1.42 -0.81
CA ASN A 74 19.49 -2.14 -1.43
C ASN A 74 19.21 -3.65 -1.62
N LYS A 75 18.05 -3.97 -2.19
CA LYS A 75 17.59 -5.35 -2.49
C LYS A 75 17.48 -6.29 -1.28
N ARG A 76 17.48 -5.79 -0.05
CA ARG A 76 17.31 -6.61 1.15
C ARG A 76 15.90 -7.18 1.28
N ILE A 77 14.91 -6.43 0.83
CA ILE A 77 13.50 -6.84 0.71
C ILE A 77 12.91 -6.22 -0.55
N PRO A 78 11.79 -6.75 -1.10
CA PRO A 78 11.15 -6.16 -2.27
C PRO A 78 10.61 -4.74 -2.03
N VAL A 79 10.60 -3.92 -3.11
CA VAL A 79 10.02 -2.58 -3.12
C VAL A 79 8.98 -2.46 -4.23
N ILE A 80 7.76 -2.10 -3.84
CA ILE A 80 6.67 -1.76 -4.75
C ILE A 80 6.58 -0.23 -4.81
N ALA A 81 6.61 0.36 -6.00
CA ALA A 81 6.46 1.79 -6.21
C ALA A 81 4.99 2.16 -6.50
N GLY A 82 4.42 3.10 -5.77
CA GLY A 82 3.13 3.68 -6.11
C GLY A 82 3.26 4.56 -7.35
N THR A 83 2.54 4.25 -8.43
CA THR A 83 2.61 4.99 -9.71
C THR A 83 1.24 5.27 -10.31
N GLY A 84 0.16 4.95 -9.56
CA GLY A 84 -1.20 5.25 -10.00
C GLY A 84 -1.51 6.74 -10.00
N ALA A 85 -2.17 7.19 -11.06
CA ALA A 85 -2.68 8.55 -11.21
C ALA A 85 -4.05 8.52 -11.89
N ASN A 86 -4.81 9.62 -11.80
CA ASN A 86 -6.09 9.74 -12.52
C ASN A 86 -5.92 10.09 -14.00
N SER A 87 -4.73 10.46 -14.43
CA SER A 87 -4.31 10.60 -15.83
C SER A 87 -3.56 9.34 -16.27
N THR A 88 -4.05 8.70 -17.34
CA THR A 88 -3.39 7.49 -17.89
C THR A 88 -1.97 7.77 -18.38
N SER A 89 -1.73 8.96 -18.98
CA SER A 89 -0.39 9.34 -19.45
C SER A 89 0.59 9.55 -18.30
N GLU A 90 0.15 10.18 -17.22
CA GLU A 90 0.94 10.38 -16.01
C GLU A 90 1.28 9.02 -15.34
N ALA A 91 0.28 8.13 -15.19
CA ALA A 91 0.51 6.79 -14.65
C ALA A 91 1.52 5.99 -15.49
N ILE A 92 1.49 6.11 -16.83
CA ILE A 92 2.48 5.48 -17.71
C ILE A 92 3.88 6.09 -17.48
N GLU A 93 4.00 7.40 -17.34
CA GLU A 93 5.27 8.09 -17.14
C GLU A 93 5.90 7.70 -15.78
N LEU A 94 5.11 7.74 -14.70
CA LEU A 94 5.55 7.30 -13.38
C LEU A 94 5.95 5.82 -13.37
N THR A 95 5.18 4.96 -14.06
CA THR A 95 5.48 3.52 -14.16
C THR A 95 6.76 3.27 -14.94
N LYS A 96 7.04 4.02 -16.03
CA LYS A 96 8.31 3.97 -16.76
C LYS A 96 9.47 4.35 -15.86
N SER A 97 9.33 5.45 -15.11
CA SER A 97 10.35 5.89 -14.16
C SER A 97 10.63 4.84 -13.09
N ALA A 98 9.60 4.22 -12.50
CA ALA A 98 9.77 3.15 -11.52
C ALA A 98 10.50 1.93 -12.10
N LYS A 99 10.21 1.56 -13.36
CA LYS A 99 10.94 0.50 -14.08
C LYS A 99 12.42 0.85 -14.27
N GLU A 100 12.72 2.07 -14.71
CA GLU A 100 14.10 2.56 -14.91
C GLU A 100 14.89 2.55 -13.60
N LEU A 101 14.24 2.91 -12.48
CA LEU A 101 14.79 2.85 -11.13
C LEU A 101 14.90 1.41 -10.59
N LYS A 102 14.37 0.40 -11.30
CA LYS A 102 14.41 -1.03 -10.94
C LYS A 102 13.59 -1.37 -9.70
N ALA A 103 12.41 -0.77 -9.55
CA ALA A 103 11.40 -1.25 -8.61
C ALA A 103 10.97 -2.68 -8.98
N ASP A 104 10.63 -3.49 -7.97
CA ASP A 104 10.25 -4.90 -8.19
C ASP A 104 8.83 -5.03 -8.75
N ALA A 105 7.95 -4.08 -8.43
CA ALA A 105 6.60 -3.95 -8.97
C ALA A 105 6.08 -2.51 -8.79
N VAL A 106 4.90 -2.24 -9.37
CA VAL A 106 4.19 -0.98 -9.16
C VAL A 106 2.79 -1.21 -8.59
N LEU A 107 2.31 -0.25 -7.79
CA LEU A 107 0.95 -0.20 -7.25
C LEU A 107 0.18 0.94 -7.93
N LEU A 108 -0.94 0.59 -8.59
CA LEU A 108 -1.73 1.49 -9.42
C LEU A 108 -3.13 1.68 -8.81
N VAL A 109 -3.35 2.79 -8.12
CA VAL A 109 -4.67 3.15 -7.60
C VAL A 109 -5.65 3.43 -8.75
N THR A 110 -6.95 3.09 -8.56
CA THR A 110 -8.00 3.47 -9.52
C THR A 110 -8.02 4.99 -9.72
N PRO A 111 -8.23 5.48 -10.97
CA PRO A 111 -8.37 6.90 -11.24
C PRO A 111 -9.42 7.54 -10.33
N TYR A 112 -8.99 8.47 -9.50
CA TYR A 112 -9.80 9.20 -8.54
C TYR A 112 -10.30 10.51 -9.15
N TYR A 113 -11.39 11.06 -8.63
CA TYR A 113 -12.01 12.32 -9.03
C TYR A 113 -12.78 12.27 -10.36
N ASN A 114 -12.17 11.79 -11.46
CA ASN A 114 -12.74 11.73 -12.81
C ASN A 114 -13.71 10.55 -13.05
N LYS A 115 -13.86 9.62 -12.08
CA LYS A 115 -14.87 8.56 -12.01
C LYS A 115 -15.08 7.78 -13.31
N PRO A 116 -14.09 7.06 -13.83
CA PRO A 116 -14.22 6.25 -15.02
C PRO A 116 -15.25 5.12 -14.85
N THR A 117 -15.87 4.71 -15.96
CA THR A 117 -16.69 3.50 -16.03
C THR A 117 -15.82 2.24 -15.93
N GLN A 118 -16.44 1.05 -15.78
CA GLN A 118 -15.71 -0.23 -15.77
C GLN A 118 -14.89 -0.45 -17.06
N THR A 119 -15.46 -0.07 -18.21
CA THR A 119 -14.73 -0.09 -19.49
C THR A 119 -13.55 0.90 -19.47
N GLY A 120 -13.76 2.11 -18.94
CA GLY A 120 -12.70 3.10 -18.81
C GLY A 120 -11.57 2.62 -17.87
N LEU A 121 -11.90 1.94 -16.76
CA LEU A 121 -10.91 1.29 -15.88
C LEU A 121 -10.12 0.22 -16.63
N TYR A 122 -10.80 -0.66 -17.35
CA TYR A 122 -10.15 -1.70 -18.15
C TYR A 122 -9.14 -1.09 -19.14
N GLU A 123 -9.58 -0.14 -19.96
CA GLU A 123 -8.73 0.52 -20.97
C GLU A 123 -7.55 1.28 -20.34
N HIS A 124 -7.78 1.94 -19.19
CA HIS A 124 -6.73 2.63 -18.44
C HIS A 124 -5.60 1.67 -18.04
N TYR A 125 -5.94 0.55 -17.39
CA TYR A 125 -4.95 -0.40 -16.89
C TYR A 125 -4.27 -1.20 -17.99
N ILE A 126 -5.02 -1.63 -19.03
CA ILE A 126 -4.43 -2.32 -20.18
C ILE A 126 -3.42 -1.40 -20.88
N LYS A 127 -3.76 -0.13 -21.09
CA LYS A 127 -2.85 0.81 -21.72
C LYS A 127 -1.56 1.02 -20.93
N ILE A 128 -1.62 1.01 -19.60
CA ILE A 128 -0.43 1.08 -18.76
C ILE A 128 0.38 -0.23 -18.89
N ALA A 129 -0.30 -1.38 -18.80
CA ALA A 129 0.33 -2.68 -18.84
C ALA A 129 1.01 -3.00 -20.18
N ASP A 130 0.39 -2.58 -21.30
CA ASP A 130 0.98 -2.68 -22.64
C ASP A 130 2.17 -1.72 -22.83
N SER A 131 2.15 -0.57 -22.15
CA SER A 131 3.19 0.46 -22.33
C SER A 131 4.47 0.17 -21.55
N VAL A 132 4.39 -0.55 -20.43
CA VAL A 132 5.53 -0.75 -19.53
C VAL A 132 5.57 -2.18 -19.01
N ASP A 133 6.62 -2.89 -19.40
CA ASP A 133 6.89 -4.27 -18.97
C ASP A 133 7.50 -4.29 -17.56
N ILE A 134 6.64 -4.22 -16.54
CA ILE A 134 6.94 -4.32 -15.11
C ILE A 134 5.74 -4.97 -14.41
N PRO A 135 5.92 -5.78 -13.35
CA PRO A 135 4.80 -6.32 -12.57
C PRO A 135 3.92 -5.22 -11.98
N GLN A 136 2.60 -5.32 -12.17
CA GLN A 136 1.62 -4.30 -11.79
C GLN A 136 0.58 -4.89 -10.82
N ILE A 137 0.35 -4.18 -9.73
CA ILE A 137 -0.68 -4.49 -8.74
C ILE A 137 -1.75 -3.41 -8.83
N LEU A 138 -2.97 -3.81 -9.15
CA LEU A 138 -4.14 -2.93 -9.15
C LEU A 138 -4.47 -2.51 -7.72
N TYR A 139 -5.06 -1.33 -7.52
CA TYR A 139 -5.47 -0.89 -6.20
C TYR A 139 -6.88 -0.31 -6.21
N ASN A 140 -7.81 -1.02 -5.58
CA ASN A 140 -9.20 -0.61 -5.40
C ASN A 140 -9.43 -0.07 -3.98
N VAL A 141 -9.86 1.18 -3.88
CA VAL A 141 -10.16 1.87 -2.61
C VAL A 141 -11.33 2.84 -2.78
N PRO A 142 -12.55 2.34 -2.95
CA PRO A 142 -13.70 3.14 -3.35
C PRO A 142 -14.04 4.26 -2.36
N GLY A 143 -13.74 4.09 -1.08
CA GLY A 143 -13.94 5.13 -0.07
C GLY A 143 -13.08 6.39 -0.28
N ARG A 144 -11.97 6.30 -1.02
CA ARG A 144 -11.10 7.45 -1.35
C ARG A 144 -11.29 7.96 -2.78
N THR A 145 -11.48 7.03 -3.71
CA THR A 145 -11.50 7.37 -5.15
C THR A 145 -12.89 7.70 -5.67
N SER A 146 -13.95 7.31 -4.95
CA SER A 146 -15.34 7.30 -5.42
C SER A 146 -15.52 6.48 -6.71
N VAL A 147 -14.63 5.51 -6.92
CA VAL A 147 -14.64 4.55 -8.04
C VAL A 147 -14.43 3.17 -7.46
N ASP A 148 -15.31 2.24 -7.81
CA ASP A 148 -15.21 0.84 -7.42
C ASP A 148 -14.91 -0.03 -8.65
N MET A 149 -13.78 -0.71 -8.64
CA MET A 149 -13.39 -1.66 -9.68
C MET A 149 -13.99 -3.03 -9.34
N LEU A 150 -15.01 -3.42 -10.11
CA LEU A 150 -15.77 -4.65 -9.87
C LEU A 150 -14.92 -5.90 -10.18
N PRO A 151 -15.18 -7.05 -9.51
CA PRO A 151 -14.45 -8.30 -9.70
C PRO A 151 -14.38 -8.78 -11.16
N ASP A 152 -15.44 -8.58 -11.95
CA ASP A 152 -15.44 -8.92 -13.37
C ASP A 152 -14.43 -8.08 -14.19
N THR A 153 -14.22 -6.82 -13.80
CA THR A 153 -13.20 -5.97 -14.42
C THR A 153 -11.81 -6.44 -14.01
N VAL A 154 -11.61 -6.76 -12.73
CA VAL A 154 -10.36 -7.35 -12.22
C VAL A 154 -10.07 -8.67 -12.94
N TYR A 155 -11.07 -9.55 -13.09
CA TYR A 155 -10.89 -10.82 -13.79
C TYR A 155 -10.44 -10.64 -15.25
N LYS A 156 -11.02 -9.67 -15.98
CA LYS A 156 -10.57 -9.37 -17.35
C LYS A 156 -9.13 -8.89 -17.37
N LEU A 157 -8.78 -7.98 -16.45
CA LEU A 157 -7.42 -7.44 -16.31
C LEU A 157 -6.40 -8.51 -15.90
N SER A 158 -6.80 -9.49 -15.08
CA SER A 158 -5.94 -10.57 -14.61
C SER A 158 -5.42 -11.50 -15.72
N LYS A 159 -5.91 -11.38 -16.93
CA LYS A 159 -5.42 -12.12 -18.11
C LYS A 159 -4.16 -11.50 -18.72
N HIS A 160 -3.84 -10.26 -18.38
CA HIS A 160 -2.63 -9.60 -18.86
C HIS A 160 -1.41 -10.04 -18.02
N THR A 161 -0.32 -10.40 -18.69
CA THR A 161 0.88 -10.99 -18.05
C THR A 161 1.56 -10.07 -17.04
N ASN A 162 1.52 -8.76 -17.26
CA ASN A 162 2.11 -7.77 -16.36
C ASN A 162 1.22 -7.45 -15.15
N ILE A 163 -0.08 -7.83 -15.16
CA ILE A 163 -0.97 -7.62 -14.01
C ILE A 163 -0.88 -8.85 -13.11
N ILE A 164 -0.19 -8.71 -11.99
CA ILE A 164 0.14 -9.81 -11.09
C ILE A 164 -0.67 -9.84 -9.80
N GLY A 165 -1.41 -8.79 -9.50
CA GLY A 165 -2.16 -8.72 -8.25
C GLY A 165 -3.18 -7.59 -8.18
N ILE A 166 -3.98 -7.63 -7.12
CA ILE A 166 -4.85 -6.54 -6.70
C ILE A 166 -4.73 -6.32 -5.19
N LYS A 167 -4.63 -5.05 -4.78
CA LYS A 167 -4.89 -4.59 -3.41
C LYS A 167 -6.35 -4.18 -3.31
N GLU A 168 -7.15 -4.94 -2.55
CA GLU A 168 -8.54 -4.63 -2.26
C GLU A 168 -8.66 -3.97 -0.88
N ALA A 169 -9.28 -2.81 -0.82
CA ALA A 169 -9.38 -2.01 0.39
C ALA A 169 -10.81 -1.50 0.67
N SER A 170 -11.83 -2.27 0.25
CA SER A 170 -13.23 -1.99 0.62
C SER A 170 -13.59 -2.49 2.02
N GLY A 171 -12.87 -3.49 2.55
CA GLY A 171 -13.21 -4.16 3.81
C GLY A 171 -14.42 -5.10 3.69
N ASP A 172 -14.96 -5.30 2.49
CA ASP A 172 -16.16 -6.09 2.22
C ASP A 172 -15.81 -7.58 2.10
N VAL A 173 -16.51 -8.42 2.91
CA VAL A 173 -16.30 -9.89 2.94
C VAL A 173 -16.72 -10.55 1.65
N GLU A 174 -17.89 -10.18 1.13
CA GLU A 174 -18.46 -10.79 -0.07
C GLU A 174 -17.56 -10.48 -1.28
N ARG A 175 -17.04 -9.25 -1.35
CA ARG A 175 -16.07 -8.82 -2.33
C ARG A 175 -14.77 -9.63 -2.23
N SER A 176 -14.27 -9.86 -1.03
CA SER A 176 -13.07 -10.66 -0.80
C SER A 176 -13.22 -12.10 -1.33
N GLN A 177 -14.37 -12.72 -1.06
CA GLN A 177 -14.69 -14.08 -1.53
C GLN A 177 -14.83 -14.11 -3.05
N GLU A 178 -15.58 -13.19 -3.64
CA GLU A 178 -15.77 -13.11 -5.09
C GLU A 178 -14.44 -12.94 -5.85
N LEU A 179 -13.54 -12.09 -5.33
CA LEU A 179 -12.20 -11.92 -5.93
C LEU A 179 -11.37 -13.20 -5.85
N LEU A 180 -11.41 -13.92 -4.72
CA LEU A 180 -10.71 -15.20 -4.59
C LEU A 180 -11.25 -16.22 -5.60
N GLU A 181 -12.56 -16.37 -5.70
CA GLU A 181 -13.18 -17.31 -6.60
C GLU A 181 -12.86 -17.02 -8.08
N LYS A 182 -12.91 -15.74 -8.48
CA LYS A 182 -12.73 -15.33 -9.88
C LYS A 182 -11.28 -15.17 -10.31
N CYS A 183 -10.39 -14.72 -9.41
CA CYS A 183 -9.10 -14.17 -9.81
C CYS A 183 -7.89 -14.90 -9.25
N SER A 184 -8.01 -15.68 -8.16
CA SER A 184 -6.86 -16.26 -7.44
C SER A 184 -5.99 -17.21 -8.27
N GLU A 185 -6.54 -17.83 -9.30
CA GLU A 185 -5.76 -18.66 -10.23
C GLU A 185 -4.83 -17.83 -11.12
N ASN A 186 -5.15 -16.58 -11.38
CA ASN A 186 -4.42 -15.71 -12.30
C ASN A 186 -3.46 -14.76 -11.59
N ILE A 187 -3.92 -14.12 -10.49
CA ILE A 187 -3.22 -13.06 -9.79
C ILE A 187 -3.26 -13.25 -8.28
N SER A 188 -2.32 -12.62 -7.57
CA SER A 188 -2.34 -12.54 -6.10
C SER A 188 -3.33 -11.50 -5.62
N ILE A 189 -4.04 -11.79 -4.51
CA ILE A 189 -4.97 -10.86 -3.90
C ILE A 189 -4.39 -10.42 -2.57
N PHE A 190 -4.31 -9.10 -2.36
CA PHE A 190 -3.80 -8.46 -1.15
C PHE A 190 -4.90 -7.63 -0.52
N THR A 191 -4.97 -7.59 0.80
CA THR A 191 -5.85 -6.66 1.49
C THR A 191 -5.17 -5.30 1.70
N GLY A 192 -5.94 -4.25 1.67
CA GLY A 192 -5.51 -2.89 2.00
C GLY A 192 -6.24 -2.31 3.19
N ASP A 193 -7.06 -3.12 3.87
CA ASP A 193 -7.81 -2.77 5.07
C ASP A 193 -7.27 -3.54 6.28
N ASP A 194 -6.63 -2.83 7.20
CA ASP A 194 -5.98 -3.43 8.37
C ASP A 194 -6.98 -4.12 9.29
N LYS A 195 -8.18 -3.56 9.46
CA LYS A 195 -9.20 -4.07 10.38
C LYS A 195 -9.70 -5.46 10.00
N THR A 196 -9.82 -5.75 8.71
CA THR A 196 -10.30 -7.02 8.18
C THR A 196 -9.17 -7.95 7.72
N SER A 197 -7.92 -7.50 7.80
CA SER A 197 -6.77 -8.16 7.18
C SER A 197 -6.57 -9.60 7.63
N MET A 198 -6.66 -9.89 8.92
CA MET A 198 -6.48 -11.26 9.43
C MET A 198 -7.52 -12.22 8.82
N ARG A 199 -8.78 -11.79 8.73
CA ARG A 199 -9.86 -12.57 8.09
C ARG A 199 -9.54 -12.85 6.62
N ASP A 200 -9.14 -11.82 5.87
CA ASP A 200 -8.86 -11.94 4.44
C ASP A 200 -7.64 -12.86 4.18
N LEU A 201 -6.62 -12.79 5.02
CA LEU A 201 -5.47 -13.69 4.95
C LEU A 201 -5.86 -15.15 5.23
N LEU A 202 -6.74 -15.40 6.22
CA LEU A 202 -7.26 -16.73 6.52
C LEU A 202 -8.15 -17.28 5.39
N LEU A 203 -8.79 -16.40 4.60
CA LEU A 203 -9.56 -16.78 3.41
C LEU A 203 -8.66 -17.16 2.22
N GLY A 204 -7.39 -16.73 2.19
CA GLY A 204 -6.45 -17.07 1.12
C GLY A 204 -5.74 -15.89 0.46
N PHE A 205 -5.92 -14.66 0.95
CA PHE A 205 -5.14 -13.51 0.50
C PHE A 205 -3.66 -13.73 0.81
N LYS A 206 -2.79 -13.18 -0.04
CA LYS A 206 -1.34 -13.41 0.03
C LYS A 206 -0.60 -12.45 0.96
N GLY A 207 -1.21 -11.33 1.30
CA GLY A 207 -0.58 -10.34 2.17
C GLY A 207 -1.48 -9.15 2.46
N ASN A 208 -1.02 -8.30 3.38
CA ASN A 208 -1.65 -7.04 3.75
C ASN A 208 -0.72 -5.86 3.44
N ILE A 209 -1.17 -4.92 2.60
CA ILE A 209 -0.51 -3.64 2.36
C ILE A 209 -1.06 -2.63 3.37
N SER A 210 -0.38 -2.51 4.49
CA SER A 210 -0.85 -2.02 5.78
C SER A 210 -0.42 -0.59 6.09
N VAL A 211 -1.28 0.15 6.78
CA VAL A 211 -0.94 1.40 7.49
C VAL A 211 -0.40 1.08 8.89
N THR A 212 -1.02 0.16 9.60
CA THR A 212 -0.64 -0.24 10.96
C THR A 212 0.80 -0.78 11.03
N ALA A 213 1.28 -1.39 9.94
CA ALA A 213 2.66 -1.85 9.85
C ALA A 213 3.70 -0.73 10.05
N ASN A 214 3.38 0.54 9.77
CA ASN A 214 4.28 1.67 10.05
C ASN A 214 4.65 1.77 11.55
N ILE A 215 3.73 1.38 12.44
CA ILE A 215 3.86 1.52 13.90
C ILE A 215 4.24 0.21 14.57
N ALA A 216 3.69 -0.90 14.08
CA ALA A 216 3.85 -2.22 14.68
C ALA A 216 4.32 -3.28 13.66
N PRO A 217 5.49 -3.08 12.97
CA PRO A 217 5.91 -3.94 11.88
C PRO A 217 6.12 -5.39 12.30
N SER A 218 6.77 -5.67 13.43
CA SER A 218 7.01 -7.03 13.90
C SER A 218 5.71 -7.78 14.21
N GLN A 219 4.75 -7.12 14.85
CA GLN A 219 3.45 -7.72 15.18
C GLN A 219 2.63 -8.00 13.92
N MET A 220 2.63 -7.06 12.98
CA MET A 220 1.98 -7.25 11.68
C MET A 220 2.63 -8.40 10.89
N HIS A 221 3.95 -8.49 10.86
CA HIS A 221 4.64 -9.62 10.23
C HIS A 221 4.20 -10.96 10.85
N VAL A 222 4.22 -11.06 12.18
CA VAL A 222 3.87 -12.34 12.87
C VAL A 222 2.38 -12.66 12.67
N MET A 223 1.48 -11.67 12.71
CA MET A 223 0.05 -11.86 12.45
C MET A 223 -0.17 -12.36 11.02
N CYS A 224 0.34 -11.65 10.02
CA CYS A 224 0.17 -12.01 8.61
C CYS A 224 0.73 -13.41 8.31
N LYS A 225 1.95 -13.72 8.77
CA LYS A 225 2.57 -15.03 8.58
C LYS A 225 1.71 -16.15 9.13
N ASN A 226 1.25 -16.04 10.38
CA ASN A 226 0.45 -17.08 11.00
C ASN A 226 -0.94 -17.22 10.38
N ALA A 227 -1.56 -16.10 9.95
CA ALA A 227 -2.84 -16.15 9.23
C ALA A 227 -2.71 -16.85 7.87
N ILE A 228 -1.67 -16.55 7.08
CA ILE A 228 -1.39 -17.19 5.79
C ILE A 228 -1.12 -18.69 5.96
N GLU A 229 -0.43 -19.07 7.04
CA GLU A 229 -0.16 -20.47 7.39
C GLU A 229 -1.38 -21.20 8.01
N GLY A 230 -2.54 -20.55 8.12
CA GLY A 230 -3.76 -21.12 8.73
C GLY A 230 -3.72 -21.30 10.25
N LYS A 231 -2.74 -20.71 10.93
CA LYS A 231 -2.56 -20.76 12.40
C LYS A 231 -3.43 -19.69 13.07
N LYS A 232 -4.77 -19.86 12.95
CA LYS A 232 -5.77 -18.90 13.37
C LYS A 232 -5.60 -18.42 14.81
N ASP A 233 -5.43 -19.33 15.78
CA ASP A 233 -5.37 -18.97 17.21
C ASP A 233 -4.17 -18.09 17.55
N ILE A 234 -3.04 -18.26 16.84
CA ILE A 234 -1.85 -17.43 17.03
C ILE A 234 -2.08 -16.06 16.39
N ALA A 235 -2.58 -16.03 15.16
CA ALA A 235 -2.89 -14.80 14.45
C ALA A 235 -3.91 -13.95 15.22
N ASP A 236 -4.97 -14.56 15.75
CA ASP A 236 -6.03 -13.89 16.51
C ASP A 236 -5.51 -13.22 17.79
N LYS A 237 -4.69 -13.92 18.58
CA LYS A 237 -4.08 -13.35 19.79
C LYS A 237 -3.22 -12.11 19.51
N ILE A 238 -2.59 -12.05 18.35
CA ILE A 238 -1.79 -10.89 17.94
C ILE A 238 -2.68 -9.81 17.42
N ASN A 239 -3.66 -10.16 16.57
CA ASN A 239 -4.60 -9.21 15.97
C ASN A 239 -5.42 -8.46 17.03
N GLN A 240 -5.86 -9.13 18.11
CA GLN A 240 -6.54 -8.49 19.23
C GLN A 240 -5.72 -7.37 19.88
N LYS A 241 -4.39 -7.48 19.89
CA LYS A 241 -3.50 -6.42 20.39
C LYS A 241 -3.33 -5.28 19.39
N LEU A 242 -3.47 -5.57 18.10
CA LEU A 242 -3.35 -4.60 17.02
C LEU A 242 -4.66 -3.86 16.76
N ASP A 243 -5.80 -4.40 17.22
CA ASP A 243 -7.13 -3.91 16.90
C ASP A 243 -7.33 -2.43 17.25
N ILE A 244 -6.81 -2.00 18.41
CA ILE A 244 -6.83 -0.59 18.82
C ILE A 244 -6.03 0.31 17.86
N LEU A 245 -4.93 -0.18 17.31
CA LEU A 245 -4.14 0.58 16.33
C LEU A 245 -4.85 0.65 14.98
N HIS A 246 -5.51 -0.44 14.57
CA HIS A 246 -6.31 -0.46 13.34
C HIS A 246 -7.38 0.62 13.36
N ASP A 247 -8.05 0.85 14.49
CA ASP A 247 -9.05 1.91 14.64
C ASP A 247 -8.40 3.30 14.80
N ALA A 248 -7.39 3.42 15.68
CA ALA A 248 -6.78 4.70 16.00
C ALA A 248 -6.11 5.38 14.82
N LEU A 249 -5.49 4.61 13.92
CA LEU A 249 -4.81 5.15 12.74
C LEU A 249 -5.75 5.65 11.64
N PHE A 250 -7.08 5.47 11.82
CA PHE A 250 -8.11 5.96 10.91
C PHE A 250 -9.14 6.88 11.59
N LEU A 251 -8.84 7.39 12.79
CA LEU A 251 -9.68 8.41 13.47
C LEU A 251 -9.75 9.71 12.66
N GLU A 252 -8.71 10.00 11.90
CA GLU A 252 -8.65 11.06 10.91
C GLU A 252 -8.17 10.48 9.58
N SER A 253 -8.20 11.29 8.52
CA SER A 253 -7.72 10.83 7.21
C SER A 253 -6.26 10.39 7.27
N ASN A 254 -5.98 9.14 6.84
CA ASN A 254 -4.62 8.69 6.63
C ASN A 254 -3.93 9.59 5.57
N PRO A 255 -2.70 10.15 5.82
CA PRO A 255 -1.72 9.68 6.80
C PRO A 255 -1.60 10.51 8.10
N ILE A 256 -2.58 11.35 8.49
CA ILE A 256 -2.45 12.21 9.69
C ILE A 256 -2.13 11.38 10.94
N PRO A 257 -2.95 10.38 11.36
CA PRO A 257 -2.70 9.67 12.60
C PRO A 257 -1.40 8.87 12.58
N VAL A 258 -1.06 8.22 11.46
CA VAL A 258 0.16 7.42 11.37
C VAL A 258 1.41 8.29 11.42
N LYS A 259 1.44 9.46 10.77
CA LYS A 259 2.57 10.40 10.84
C LYS A 259 2.69 11.00 12.24
N TRP A 260 1.58 11.34 12.88
CA TRP A 260 1.58 11.75 14.29
C TRP A 260 2.19 10.68 15.21
N ALA A 261 1.78 9.43 15.05
CA ALA A 261 2.31 8.33 15.87
C ALA A 261 3.80 8.09 15.62
N LEU A 262 4.25 8.11 14.36
CA LEU A 262 5.67 8.00 13.99
C LEU A 262 6.52 9.14 14.57
N ASN A 263 5.98 10.37 14.57
CA ASN A 263 6.65 11.52 15.20
C ASN A 263 6.79 11.33 16.71
N ASN A 264 5.74 10.88 17.40
CA ASN A 264 5.79 10.60 18.84
C ASN A 264 6.75 9.44 19.19
N LEU A 265 7.00 8.51 18.28
CA LEU A 265 8.02 7.48 18.42
C LEU A 265 9.44 7.99 18.10
N GLY A 266 9.59 9.25 17.68
CA GLY A 266 10.88 9.84 17.32
C GLY A 266 11.47 9.32 16.01
N LEU A 267 10.65 8.69 15.16
CA LEU A 267 11.08 8.11 13.90
C LEU A 267 11.11 9.12 12.76
N ILE A 268 10.19 10.08 12.75
CA ILE A 268 10.09 11.14 11.73
C ILE A 268 9.86 12.52 12.35
N SER A 269 10.06 13.57 11.56
CA SER A 269 9.64 14.95 11.89
C SER A 269 8.12 15.10 11.79
N ASP A 270 7.58 16.25 12.22
CA ASP A 270 6.14 16.54 12.25
C ASP A 270 5.57 17.15 10.94
N GLY A 271 6.34 17.13 9.86
CA GLY A 271 5.91 17.62 8.54
C GLY A 271 4.89 16.73 7.86
N ILE A 272 3.92 17.36 7.17
CA ILE A 272 2.88 16.71 6.38
C ILE A 272 2.48 17.59 5.20
N LEU A 273 2.46 17.04 4.00
CA LEU A 273 2.22 17.78 2.75
C LEU A 273 0.75 17.77 2.33
N SER A 274 0.09 16.64 2.41
CA SER A 274 -1.25 16.45 1.84
C SER A 274 -2.39 17.02 2.66
N LEU A 275 -2.15 17.28 3.95
CA LEU A 275 -3.17 17.73 4.89
C LEU A 275 -2.55 18.76 5.82
N ILE A 276 -2.97 20.01 5.71
CA ILE A 276 -2.36 21.21 6.31
C ILE A 276 -2.19 21.16 7.84
N HIS A 277 -2.84 20.22 8.54
CA HIS A 277 -2.77 20.16 10.01
C HIS A 277 -2.53 18.74 10.53
N ILE A 278 -1.51 18.58 11.37
CA ILE A 278 -1.47 17.51 12.35
C ILE A 278 -2.55 17.81 13.40
N SER A 279 -3.31 16.78 13.79
CA SER A 279 -4.45 16.87 14.68
C SER A 279 -4.33 17.89 15.83
N GLU A 280 -5.39 18.63 16.07
CA GLU A 280 -5.53 19.61 17.17
C GLU A 280 -5.22 18.99 18.55
N PRO A 281 -4.68 19.76 19.51
CA PRO A 281 -4.33 19.24 20.84
C PRO A 281 -5.45 18.50 21.57
N THR A 282 -6.71 18.90 21.34
CA THR A 282 -7.90 18.26 21.96
C THR A 282 -8.15 16.85 21.44
N ARG A 283 -7.78 16.54 20.18
CA ARG A 283 -7.93 15.19 19.61
C ARG A 283 -6.73 14.30 19.94
N ARG A 284 -5.55 14.89 20.18
CA ARG A 284 -4.36 14.15 20.64
C ARG A 284 -4.59 13.39 21.95
N GLN A 285 -5.47 13.90 22.82
CA GLN A 285 -5.82 13.25 24.10
C GLN A 285 -6.69 11.99 23.93
N GLN A 286 -7.28 11.77 22.74
CA GLN A 286 -8.09 10.57 22.48
C GLN A 286 -7.26 9.40 21.93
N ILE A 287 -6.02 9.67 21.52
CA ILE A 287 -5.12 8.66 20.95
C ILE A 287 -4.06 8.20 21.97
N SER A 288 -3.87 8.96 23.07
CA SER A 288 -2.99 8.61 24.19
C SER A 288 -3.78 7.82 25.23
#